data_e60e199d741018d1220000abc2629832
#
_entry.id   e60e199d741018d1220000abc2629832
#
_cell.length_a   1.000
_cell.length_b   1.000
_cell.length_c   1.000
_cell.angle_alpha   90.00
_cell.angle_beta   90.00
_cell.angle_gamma   90.00
#
_symmetry.space_group_name_H-M   'P 1'
#
loop_
_entity.id
_entity.type
_entity.pdbx_description
1 polymer ?
#
loop_
_entity_poly.entity_id
_entity_poly.type
_entity_poly.pdbx_seq_one_letter_code
_entity_poly.pdbx_strand_id
1 'polypeptide(L)'
;MKNLITLFIIGLLIVGCSKDIGTGEQFNASSSSKSGSTASMLTYQGYLYFLDNSTIRTFSLADPAHPLETSQVKISAIAETIFAYENALYIGTRTGVLAYSLADKSKPVYQDNVMHWPAFDPVIIHGNYGYSTTRTGDNETNGSGLLTILDVTDRLNPFALSTIPQEYPYGLAATGNYLYVCNGGFGINIFKINKDNGMLDFSSNLKTDPVYDCIISEELMICQMKSGIGIYDISAPEKPVLIQKISN
;
A
#
# COMPACT_ATOMS: atom_id res chain seq x y z
N MET A 1 -54.93 -59.86 19.82
CA MET A 1 -53.85 -60.79 20.14
C MET A 1 -52.64 -60.37 19.31
N LYS A 2 -51.53 -60.19 19.85
CA LYS A 2 -50.22 -59.71 19.32
C LYS A 2 -50.11 -58.22 19.09
N ASN A 3 -49.64 -57.58 20.15
CA ASN A 3 -49.18 -56.23 20.18
C ASN A 3 -47.83 -56.10 19.41
N LEU A 4 -47.74 -55.19 18.41
CA LEU A 4 -46.54 -54.88 17.75
C LEU A 4 -46.03 -53.49 18.28
N ILE A 5 -45.04 -53.57 19.16
CA ILE A 5 -44.37 -52.36 19.69
C ILE A 5 -43.38 -51.84 18.62
N THR A 6 -43.75 -50.73 18.02
CA THR A 6 -42.84 -50.04 17.10
C THR A 6 -41.90 -49.15 17.90
N LEU A 7 -40.65 -49.55 17.97
CA LEU A 7 -39.53 -48.76 18.58
C LEU A 7 -39.11 -47.65 17.66
N PHE A 8 -39.39 -46.40 18.05
CA PHE A 8 -38.97 -45.21 17.32
C PHE A 8 -37.53 -44.83 17.78
N ILE A 9 -36.55 -45.18 16.96
CA ILE A 9 -35.15 -44.73 17.20
C ILE A 9 -35.02 -43.32 16.68
N ILE A 10 -34.96 -42.33 17.57
CA ILE A 10 -34.58 -40.94 17.24
C ILE A 10 -33.08 -40.91 17.08
N GLY A 11 -32.63 -40.88 15.82
CA GLY A 11 -31.23 -40.63 15.48
C GLY A 11 -30.88 -39.15 15.72
N LEU A 12 -30.13 -38.89 16.77
CA LEU A 12 -29.57 -37.59 17.08
C LEU A 12 -28.44 -37.31 16.08
N LEU A 13 -28.69 -36.52 15.02
CA LEU A 13 -27.68 -36.01 14.14
C LEU A 13 -26.90 -34.94 14.89
N ILE A 14 -25.75 -35.31 15.44
CA ILE A 14 -24.72 -34.36 15.89
C ILE A 14 -24.09 -33.78 14.63
N VAL A 15 -24.52 -32.59 14.23
CA VAL A 15 -23.80 -31.78 13.26
C VAL A 15 -22.58 -31.26 14.01
N GLY A 16 -21.50 -31.99 13.92
CA GLY A 16 -20.18 -31.52 14.32
C GLY A 16 -19.77 -30.42 13.36
N CYS A 17 -19.77 -29.18 13.84
CA CYS A 17 -19.08 -28.08 13.17
C CYS A 17 -17.59 -28.40 13.23
N SER A 18 -17.06 -29.09 12.22
CA SER A 18 -15.63 -29.20 12.00
C SER A 18 -15.18 -27.81 11.65
N LYS A 19 -14.45 -27.17 12.58
CA LYS A 19 -13.61 -26.05 12.27
C LYS A 19 -12.57 -26.59 11.30
N ASP A 20 -12.76 -26.35 10.01
CA ASP A 20 -11.69 -26.50 9.03
C ASP A 20 -10.57 -25.59 9.48
N ILE A 21 -9.54 -26.22 10.06
CA ILE A 21 -8.22 -25.62 10.14
C ILE A 21 -7.78 -25.54 8.68
N GLY A 22 -7.98 -24.37 8.07
CA GLY A 22 -7.61 -24.11 6.69
C GLY A 22 -6.17 -24.56 6.48
N THR A 23 -6.03 -25.56 5.62
CA THR A 23 -4.75 -25.89 4.97
C THR A 23 -4.18 -24.57 4.48
N GLY A 24 -2.96 -24.26 4.97
CA GLY A 24 -2.30 -22.99 4.79
C GLY A 24 -2.57 -22.40 3.42
N GLU A 25 -3.14 -21.19 3.40
CA GLU A 25 -3.22 -20.39 2.19
C GLU A 25 -1.78 -20.33 1.65
N GLN A 26 -1.57 -20.92 0.49
CA GLN A 26 -0.37 -20.64 -0.27
C GLN A 26 -0.37 -19.13 -0.47
N PHE A 27 0.54 -18.44 0.21
CA PHE A 27 0.78 -17.04 -0.06
C PHE A 27 1.10 -16.91 -1.55
N ASN A 28 0.09 -16.58 -2.35
CA ASN A 28 0.32 -16.22 -3.74
C ASN A 28 1.30 -15.06 -3.69
N ALA A 29 2.48 -15.29 -4.25
CA ALA A 29 3.53 -14.28 -4.29
C ALA A 29 3.01 -13.08 -5.10
N SER A 30 2.42 -12.12 -4.40
CA SER A 30 2.00 -10.86 -4.97
C SER A 30 3.27 -10.09 -5.37
N SER A 31 3.25 -9.48 -6.54
CA SER A 31 4.39 -8.69 -7.02
C SER A 31 4.58 -7.38 -6.22
N SER A 32 3.57 -6.99 -5.44
CA SER A 32 3.59 -5.78 -4.61
C SER A 32 3.10 -6.06 -3.19
N SER A 33 3.45 -5.17 -2.26
CA SER A 33 2.91 -5.19 -0.90
C SER A 33 1.42 -4.80 -0.88
N LYS A 34 0.69 -5.29 0.14
CA LYS A 34 -0.72 -4.93 0.41
C LYS A 34 -0.81 -3.90 1.53
N SER A 35 -0.12 -2.77 1.38
CA SER A 35 -0.18 -1.67 2.36
C SER A 35 -0.47 -0.35 1.67
N GLY A 36 -0.94 0.65 2.40
CA GLY A 36 -1.02 2.02 1.90
C GLY A 36 0.36 2.59 1.63
N SER A 37 0.44 3.61 0.80
CA SER A 37 1.70 4.26 0.44
C SER A 37 2.37 4.98 1.62
N THR A 38 1.61 5.31 2.67
CA THR A 38 2.09 5.94 3.91
C THR A 38 2.41 4.94 5.02
N ALA A 39 2.42 3.63 4.72
CA ALA A 39 2.65 2.60 5.72
C ALA A 39 4.09 2.60 6.22
N SER A 40 4.29 2.42 7.54
CA SER A 40 5.58 2.18 8.17
C SER A 40 5.89 0.69 8.39
N MET A 41 4.98 -0.18 8.01
CA MET A 41 5.16 -1.64 8.04
C MET A 41 4.36 -2.31 6.93
N LEU A 42 4.86 -3.44 6.46
CA LEU A 42 4.18 -4.27 5.46
C LEU A 42 4.54 -5.75 5.62
N THR A 43 3.66 -6.61 5.12
CA THR A 43 3.98 -8.02 4.91
C THR A 43 4.24 -8.28 3.45
N TYR A 44 5.32 -9.00 3.14
CA TYR A 44 5.67 -9.35 1.78
C TYR A 44 6.38 -10.71 1.71
N GLN A 45 5.84 -11.62 0.92
CA GLN A 45 6.42 -12.95 0.65
C GLN A 45 6.87 -13.71 1.91
N GLY A 46 6.02 -13.74 2.95
CA GLY A 46 6.30 -14.48 4.20
C GLY A 46 7.18 -13.75 5.21
N TYR A 47 7.46 -12.49 5.00
CA TYR A 47 8.18 -11.63 5.93
C TYR A 47 7.36 -10.41 6.31
N LEU A 48 7.55 -9.92 7.55
CA LEU A 48 7.12 -8.62 8.01
C LEU A 48 8.34 -7.68 8.01
N TYR A 49 8.20 -6.55 7.36
CA TYR A 49 9.17 -5.44 7.41
C TYR A 49 8.55 -4.29 8.18
N PHE A 50 9.30 -3.75 9.11
CA PHE A 50 8.86 -2.68 9.99
C PHE A 50 9.94 -1.60 10.09
N LEU A 51 9.53 -0.34 9.91
CA LEU A 51 10.39 0.82 10.11
C LEU A 51 10.37 1.23 11.58
N ASP A 52 11.51 1.13 12.23
CA ASP A 52 11.74 1.61 13.59
C ASP A 52 12.74 2.77 13.52
N ASN A 53 12.23 3.99 13.44
CA ASN A 53 13.01 5.22 13.18
C ASN A 53 13.90 5.11 11.93
N SER A 54 15.20 4.89 12.12
CA SER A 54 16.19 4.73 11.06
C SER A 54 16.66 3.28 10.92
N THR A 55 15.77 2.32 11.12
CA THR A 55 16.11 0.90 11.06
C THR A 55 14.99 0.12 10.39
N ILE A 56 15.33 -0.71 9.40
CA ILE A 56 14.43 -1.74 8.87
C ILE A 56 14.59 -2.96 9.74
N ARG A 57 13.54 -3.35 10.44
CA ARG A 57 13.47 -4.62 11.17
C ARG A 57 12.72 -5.64 10.34
N THR A 58 13.27 -6.81 10.17
CA THR A 58 12.69 -7.89 9.37
C THR A 58 12.37 -9.09 10.25
N PHE A 59 11.16 -9.62 10.09
CA PHE A 59 10.69 -10.80 10.82
C PHE A 59 10.21 -11.86 9.85
N SER A 60 10.63 -13.10 10.05
CA SER A 60 10.05 -14.26 9.36
C SER A 60 8.64 -14.54 9.91
N LEU A 61 7.70 -14.75 9.01
CA LEU A 61 6.33 -15.18 9.31
C LEU A 61 6.12 -16.67 8.98
N ALA A 62 7.17 -17.50 9.01
CA ALA A 62 7.04 -18.94 8.86
C ALA A 62 6.10 -19.55 9.92
N ASP A 63 6.13 -19.02 11.13
CA ASP A 63 5.11 -19.15 12.15
C ASP A 63 4.54 -17.75 12.47
N PRO A 64 3.38 -17.38 11.89
CA PRO A 64 2.81 -16.05 12.09
C PRO A 64 2.40 -15.74 13.55
N ALA A 65 2.18 -16.77 14.37
CA ALA A 65 1.87 -16.59 15.79
C ALA A 65 3.13 -16.25 16.64
N HIS A 66 4.31 -16.61 16.13
CA HIS A 66 5.60 -16.37 16.76
C HIS A 66 6.62 -15.81 15.74
N PRO A 67 6.47 -14.56 15.30
CA PRO A 67 7.40 -13.94 14.34
C PRO A 67 8.83 -13.93 14.87
N LEU A 68 9.79 -14.41 14.06
CA LEU A 68 11.19 -14.45 14.41
C LEU A 68 11.95 -13.31 13.72
N GLU A 69 12.60 -12.44 14.49
CA GLU A 69 13.43 -11.39 13.91
C GLU A 69 14.65 -11.99 13.21
N THR A 70 14.82 -11.63 11.94
CA THR A 70 15.89 -12.16 11.09
C THR A 70 16.99 -11.14 10.84
N SER A 71 16.66 -9.84 10.80
CA SER A 71 17.65 -8.79 10.59
C SER A 71 17.20 -7.43 11.09
N GLN A 72 18.22 -6.58 11.36
CA GLN A 72 18.07 -5.14 11.57
C GLN A 72 19.06 -4.43 10.64
N VAL A 73 18.54 -3.58 9.76
CA VAL A 73 19.34 -2.83 8.79
C VAL A 73 19.18 -1.35 9.06
N LYS A 74 20.29 -0.68 9.40
CA LYS A 74 20.29 0.77 9.65
C LYS A 74 20.15 1.54 8.34
N ILE A 75 19.32 2.58 8.37
CA ILE A 75 19.09 3.54 7.30
C ILE A 75 19.83 4.84 7.64
N SER A 76 20.51 5.42 6.68
CA SER A 76 21.25 6.71 6.85
C SER A 76 20.34 7.95 6.87
N ALA A 77 19.02 7.77 6.81
CA ALA A 77 18.01 8.82 6.78
C ALA A 77 16.86 8.50 7.75
N ILE A 78 16.01 9.48 8.02
CA ILE A 78 14.74 9.25 8.73
C ILE A 78 13.77 8.62 7.73
N ALA A 79 13.42 7.36 7.98
CA ALA A 79 12.49 6.60 7.17
C ALA A 79 11.06 6.87 7.62
N GLU A 80 10.16 7.08 6.66
CA GLU A 80 8.76 7.40 6.92
C GLU A 80 7.81 6.36 6.34
N THR A 81 8.11 5.86 5.15
CA THR A 81 7.24 4.92 4.44
C THR A 81 8.02 3.75 3.86
N ILE A 82 7.33 2.62 3.68
CA ILE A 82 7.92 1.39 3.17
C ILE A 82 7.00 0.74 2.14
N PHE A 83 7.55 0.33 1.00
CA PHE A 83 6.82 -0.34 -0.06
C PHE A 83 7.70 -1.46 -0.67
N ALA A 84 7.11 -2.63 -0.93
CA ALA A 84 7.81 -3.74 -1.57
C ALA A 84 7.21 -4.04 -2.94
N TYR A 85 8.08 -4.25 -3.92
CA TYR A 85 7.71 -4.64 -5.27
C TYR A 85 8.75 -5.56 -5.88
N GLU A 86 8.34 -6.73 -6.34
CA GLU A 86 9.23 -7.78 -6.87
C GLU A 86 10.39 -8.11 -5.90
N ASN A 87 11.63 -7.92 -6.29
CA ASN A 87 12.80 -8.18 -5.44
C ASN A 87 13.40 -6.90 -4.84
N ALA A 88 12.61 -5.83 -4.74
CA ALA A 88 13.04 -4.56 -4.18
C ALA A 88 12.13 -4.08 -3.05
N LEU A 89 12.74 -3.41 -2.09
CA LEU A 89 12.08 -2.68 -1.01
C LEU A 89 12.43 -1.21 -1.15
N TYR A 90 11.42 -0.36 -1.21
CA TYR A 90 11.56 1.08 -1.34
C TYR A 90 11.20 1.75 -0.02
N ILE A 91 12.06 2.64 0.43
CA ILE A 91 11.88 3.39 1.67
C ILE A 91 11.76 4.87 1.31
N GLY A 92 10.60 5.44 1.56
CA GLY A 92 10.41 6.89 1.51
C GLY A 92 11.05 7.57 2.71
N THR A 93 11.82 8.62 2.46
CA THR A 93 12.53 9.40 3.47
C THR A 93 12.30 10.89 3.23
N ARG A 94 12.73 11.74 4.15
CA ARG A 94 12.66 13.20 3.95
C ARG A 94 13.53 13.75 2.82
N THR A 95 14.44 12.95 2.28
CA THR A 95 15.42 13.42 1.28
C THR A 95 15.40 12.63 0.00
N GLY A 96 14.51 11.62 -0.11
CA GLY A 96 14.43 10.79 -1.30
C GLY A 96 13.88 9.41 -1.03
N VAL A 97 13.88 8.60 -2.07
CA VAL A 97 13.49 7.19 -2.03
C VAL A 97 14.75 6.33 -2.05
N LEU A 98 14.90 5.46 -1.06
CA LEU A 98 16.00 4.49 -0.99
C LEU A 98 15.52 3.15 -1.53
N ALA A 99 16.36 2.48 -2.32
CA ALA A 99 16.12 1.14 -2.84
C ALA A 99 16.99 0.11 -2.13
N TYR A 100 16.37 -0.99 -1.70
CA TYR A 100 17.03 -2.14 -1.09
C TYR A 100 16.71 -3.40 -1.87
N SER A 101 17.71 -4.26 -2.10
CA SER A 101 17.51 -5.58 -2.68
C SER A 101 16.86 -6.54 -1.67
N LEU A 102 15.85 -7.28 -2.11
CA LEU A 102 15.22 -8.41 -1.44
C LEU A 102 15.63 -9.75 -2.08
N ALA A 103 16.82 -9.85 -2.68
CA ALA A 103 17.35 -11.14 -3.15
C ALA A 103 17.40 -12.15 -1.99
N ASP A 104 17.79 -11.70 -0.80
CA ASP A 104 17.54 -12.37 0.48
C ASP A 104 16.46 -11.56 1.23
N LYS A 105 15.26 -12.11 1.31
CA LYS A 105 14.11 -11.47 1.96
C LYS A 105 14.29 -11.31 3.47
N SER A 106 15.11 -12.14 4.07
CA SER A 106 15.42 -12.08 5.51
C SER A 106 16.31 -10.89 5.88
N LYS A 107 17.02 -10.30 4.89
CA LYS A 107 18.00 -9.24 5.11
C LYS A 107 18.08 -8.29 3.93
N PRO A 108 17.28 -7.22 3.91
CA PRO A 108 17.35 -6.18 2.88
C PRO A 108 18.76 -5.59 2.77
N VAL A 109 19.25 -5.39 1.53
CA VAL A 109 20.58 -4.84 1.25
C VAL A 109 20.44 -3.55 0.45
N TYR A 110 20.96 -2.44 1.00
CA TYR A 110 20.94 -1.14 0.34
C TYR A 110 21.61 -1.21 -1.04
N GLN A 111 21.02 -0.56 -2.02
CA GLN A 111 21.51 -0.50 -3.39
C GLN A 111 21.73 0.95 -3.83
N ASP A 112 20.68 1.77 -3.84
CA ASP A 112 20.73 3.10 -4.39
C ASP A 112 19.70 4.05 -3.74
N ASN A 113 19.76 5.35 -4.11
CA ASN A 113 18.76 6.34 -3.74
C ASN A 113 18.42 7.27 -4.90
N VAL A 114 17.15 7.71 -4.92
CA VAL A 114 16.74 8.89 -5.71
C VAL A 114 16.62 10.07 -4.76
N MET A 115 17.51 11.02 -4.90
CA MET A 115 17.48 12.26 -4.14
C MET A 115 16.47 13.24 -4.76
N HIS A 116 15.64 13.88 -3.92
CA HIS A 116 14.78 15.00 -4.31
C HIS A 116 14.66 16.00 -3.13
N TRP A 117 13.86 17.04 -3.30
CA TRP A 117 13.71 18.07 -2.25
C TRP A 117 13.19 17.45 -0.94
N PRO A 118 13.67 17.93 0.23
CA PRO A 118 13.27 17.38 1.54
C PRO A 118 11.77 17.47 1.74
N ALA A 119 11.11 16.35 1.97
CA ALA A 119 9.70 16.29 2.31
C ALA A 119 9.28 14.89 2.80
N PHE A 120 8.03 14.73 3.23
CA PHE A 120 7.44 13.45 3.67
C PHE A 120 7.00 12.65 2.44
N ASP A 121 7.59 11.49 2.20
CA ASP A 121 7.54 10.84 0.90
C ASP A 121 6.94 9.43 0.90
N PRO A 122 5.62 9.29 0.76
CA PRO A 122 5.06 8.02 0.33
C PRO A 122 5.51 7.67 -1.09
N VAL A 123 5.73 6.39 -1.33
CA VAL A 123 6.13 5.86 -2.64
C VAL A 123 5.34 4.59 -2.96
N ILE A 124 4.91 4.45 -4.21
CA ILE A 124 4.39 3.20 -4.76
C ILE A 124 5.08 2.87 -6.08
N ILE A 125 5.12 1.59 -6.40
CA ILE A 125 5.59 1.11 -7.69
C ILE A 125 4.43 0.47 -8.43
N HIS A 126 4.27 0.83 -9.70
CA HIS A 126 3.26 0.29 -10.59
C HIS A 126 3.87 -0.03 -11.98
N GLY A 127 4.11 -1.32 -12.21
CA GLY A 127 4.86 -1.76 -13.39
C GLY A 127 6.32 -1.29 -13.36
N ASN A 128 6.76 -0.63 -14.42
CA ASN A 128 8.13 -0.11 -14.55
C ASN A 128 8.29 1.32 -14.02
N TYR A 129 7.26 1.88 -13.41
CA TYR A 129 7.27 3.26 -12.94
C TYR A 129 6.94 3.33 -11.46
N GLY A 130 7.58 4.28 -10.80
CA GLY A 130 7.31 4.65 -9.42
C GLY A 130 6.67 6.03 -9.35
N TYR A 131 5.88 6.25 -8.32
CA TYR A 131 5.24 7.53 -8.04
C TYR A 131 5.46 7.86 -6.58
N SER A 132 5.95 9.07 -6.32
CA SER A 132 6.22 9.54 -4.96
C SER A 132 5.69 10.95 -4.81
N THR A 133 5.10 11.25 -3.66
CA THR A 133 4.62 12.60 -3.34
C THR A 133 5.49 13.23 -2.28
N THR A 134 5.84 14.49 -2.48
CA THR A 134 6.54 15.31 -1.49
C THR A 134 5.65 16.49 -1.13
N ARG A 135 5.68 16.93 0.13
CA ARG A 135 4.97 18.13 0.54
C ARG A 135 5.85 19.03 1.39
N THR A 136 5.65 20.33 1.25
CA THR A 136 6.35 21.37 2.00
C THR A 136 5.32 22.32 2.61
N GLY A 137 5.67 22.95 3.71
CA GLY A 137 4.77 23.83 4.47
C GLY A 137 4.10 23.13 5.65
N ASP A 138 3.56 23.94 6.55
CA ASP A 138 3.10 23.47 7.87
C ASP A 138 1.61 23.09 7.88
N ASN A 139 0.85 23.45 6.85
CA ASN A 139 -0.58 23.19 6.77
C ASN A 139 -1.11 23.17 5.32
N GLU A 140 -2.34 22.65 5.18
CA GLU A 140 -3.03 22.50 3.89
C GLU A 140 -3.30 23.82 3.16
N THR A 141 -3.32 24.97 3.86
CA THR A 141 -3.65 26.26 3.25
C THR A 141 -2.44 26.97 2.63
N ASN A 142 -1.23 26.70 3.12
CA ASN A 142 0.02 27.32 2.68
C ASN A 142 1.04 26.30 2.17
N GLY A 143 0.69 25.03 2.16
CA GLY A 143 1.54 23.96 1.70
C GLY A 143 1.46 23.79 0.19
N SER A 144 2.53 23.26 -0.35
CA SER A 144 2.63 22.80 -1.74
C SER A 144 3.38 21.49 -1.78
N GLY A 145 3.40 20.84 -2.91
CA GLY A 145 4.17 19.63 -3.06
C GLY A 145 4.38 19.25 -4.52
N LEU A 146 5.04 18.13 -4.69
CA LEU A 146 5.32 17.55 -5.99
C LEU A 146 4.87 16.11 -6.03
N LEU A 147 4.45 15.68 -7.18
CA LEU A 147 4.31 14.28 -7.56
C LEU A 147 5.49 13.97 -8.48
N THR A 148 6.40 13.11 -8.02
CA THR A 148 7.58 12.69 -8.78
C THR A 148 7.30 11.37 -9.48
N ILE A 149 7.62 11.30 -10.76
CA ILE A 149 7.55 10.09 -11.58
C ILE A 149 8.95 9.51 -11.67
N LEU A 150 9.09 8.23 -11.34
CA LEU A 150 10.34 7.49 -11.32
C LEU A 150 10.34 6.42 -12.40
N ASP A 151 11.47 6.24 -13.10
CA ASP A 151 11.75 4.98 -13.79
C ASP A 151 12.34 4.00 -12.78
N VAL A 152 11.73 2.84 -12.70
CA VAL A 152 12.16 1.73 -11.86
C VAL A 152 12.29 0.44 -12.69
N THR A 153 12.56 0.57 -14.00
CA THR A 153 12.83 -0.57 -14.88
C THR A 153 13.99 -1.40 -14.32
N ASP A 154 15.05 -0.73 -13.89
CA ASP A 154 16.02 -1.33 -12.97
C ASP A 154 15.53 -1.07 -11.53
N ARG A 155 15.01 -2.12 -10.90
CA ARG A 155 14.41 -2.07 -9.55
C ARG A 155 15.36 -1.56 -8.48
N LEU A 156 16.64 -1.68 -8.70
CA LEU A 156 17.66 -1.37 -7.71
C LEU A 156 18.37 -0.04 -7.98
N ASN A 157 18.17 0.54 -9.16
CA ASN A 157 18.73 1.84 -9.57
C ASN A 157 17.63 2.75 -10.13
N PRO A 158 16.66 3.16 -9.30
CA PRO A 158 15.59 4.05 -9.72
C PRO A 158 16.12 5.45 -10.05
N PHE A 159 15.46 6.17 -10.98
CA PHE A 159 15.77 7.58 -11.24
C PHE A 159 14.52 8.39 -11.57
N ALA A 160 14.58 9.71 -11.30
CA ALA A 160 13.46 10.60 -11.54
C ALA A 160 13.33 10.95 -13.02
N LEU A 161 12.14 10.80 -13.58
CA LEU A 161 11.79 11.18 -14.94
C LEU A 161 11.23 12.60 -15.02
N SER A 162 10.28 12.91 -14.13
CA SER A 162 9.53 14.18 -14.16
C SER A 162 8.90 14.48 -12.82
N THR A 163 8.46 15.73 -12.64
CA THR A 163 7.68 16.16 -11.49
C THR A 163 6.44 16.94 -11.92
N ILE A 164 5.35 16.82 -11.17
CA ILE A 164 4.08 17.52 -11.39
C ILE A 164 3.74 18.26 -10.08
N PRO A 165 3.55 19.59 -10.10
CA PRO A 165 3.10 20.33 -8.91
C PRO A 165 1.75 19.80 -8.40
N GLN A 166 1.62 19.72 -7.08
CA GLN A 166 0.41 19.36 -6.37
C GLN A 166 0.12 20.40 -5.27
N GLU A 167 -1.13 20.50 -4.83
CA GLU A 167 -1.49 21.45 -3.79
C GLU A 167 -0.90 21.06 -2.43
N TYR A 168 -1.27 19.91 -1.89
CA TYR A 168 -0.72 19.41 -0.61
C TYR A 168 -0.85 17.89 -0.56
N PRO A 169 -0.01 17.17 -1.31
CA PRO A 169 -0.16 15.74 -1.51
C PRO A 169 0.25 14.95 -0.26
N TYR A 170 -0.50 13.90 0.00
CA TYR A 170 -0.28 12.89 1.01
C TYR A 170 -0.02 11.53 0.34
N GLY A 171 -0.79 10.50 0.71
CA GLY A 171 -0.69 9.17 0.15
C GLY A 171 -1.21 9.05 -1.28
N LEU A 172 -0.88 7.94 -1.90
CA LEU A 172 -1.27 7.63 -3.28
C LEU A 172 -1.49 6.14 -3.49
N ALA A 173 -2.30 5.78 -4.47
CA ALA A 173 -2.53 4.41 -4.88
C ALA A 173 -2.68 4.32 -6.39
N ALA A 174 -2.34 3.16 -6.98
CA ALA A 174 -2.49 2.92 -8.41
C ALA A 174 -3.20 1.59 -8.69
N THR A 175 -4.01 1.58 -9.72
CA THR A 175 -4.63 0.37 -10.28
C THR A 175 -4.89 0.53 -11.78
N GLY A 176 -4.67 -0.55 -12.53
CA GLY A 176 -4.84 -0.52 -13.98
C GLY A 176 -3.97 0.56 -14.64
N ASN A 177 -4.59 1.60 -15.19
CA ASN A 177 -3.92 2.74 -15.82
C ASN A 177 -4.19 4.04 -15.07
N TYR A 178 -4.51 3.98 -13.79
CA TYR A 178 -4.88 5.15 -13.01
C TYR A 178 -4.07 5.26 -11.74
N LEU A 179 -3.69 6.49 -11.42
CA LEU A 179 -3.05 6.91 -10.19
C LEU A 179 -3.99 7.88 -9.47
N TYR A 180 -4.21 7.62 -8.20
CA TYR A 180 -4.98 8.45 -7.28
C TYR A 180 -4.02 9.11 -6.30
N VAL A 181 -4.06 10.44 -6.20
CA VAL A 181 -3.20 11.23 -5.30
C VAL A 181 -4.07 11.98 -4.32
N CYS A 182 -3.96 11.65 -3.04
CA CYS A 182 -4.68 12.30 -1.96
C CYS A 182 -4.06 13.68 -1.67
N ASN A 183 -4.81 14.76 -1.82
CA ASN A 183 -4.33 16.13 -1.65
C ASN A 183 -4.99 16.85 -0.44
N GLY A 184 -5.16 16.14 0.68
CA GLY A 184 -5.77 16.71 1.87
C GLY A 184 -7.13 17.33 1.59
N GLY A 185 -7.32 18.59 1.94
CA GLY A 185 -8.55 19.35 1.73
C GLY A 185 -8.88 19.64 0.27
N PHE A 186 -7.97 19.39 -0.67
CA PHE A 186 -8.20 19.55 -2.11
C PHE A 186 -8.80 18.31 -2.78
N GLY A 187 -8.99 17.22 -2.02
CA GLY A 187 -9.58 15.97 -2.53
C GLY A 187 -8.55 15.03 -3.15
N ILE A 188 -8.99 14.23 -4.13
CA ILE A 188 -8.13 13.24 -4.80
C ILE A 188 -7.95 13.63 -6.26
N ASN A 189 -6.71 13.90 -6.67
CA ASN A 189 -6.37 14.04 -8.08
C ASN A 189 -6.23 12.66 -8.71
N ILE A 190 -6.87 12.48 -9.86
CA ILE A 190 -6.89 11.24 -10.61
C ILE A 190 -6.13 11.48 -11.92
N PHE A 191 -5.11 10.66 -12.15
CA PHE A 191 -4.29 10.72 -13.35
C PHE A 191 -4.41 9.43 -14.14
N LYS A 192 -4.37 9.53 -15.45
CA LYS A 192 -4.20 8.39 -16.33
C LYS A 192 -2.71 8.15 -16.56
N ILE A 193 -2.27 6.92 -16.35
CA ILE A 193 -0.89 6.50 -16.53
C ILE A 193 -0.69 6.08 -17.98
N ASN A 194 0.28 6.69 -18.66
CA ASN A 194 0.79 6.20 -19.91
C ASN A 194 1.72 5.01 -19.65
N LYS A 195 1.33 3.83 -20.07
CA LYS A 195 2.06 2.57 -19.79
C LYS A 195 3.44 2.50 -20.45
N ASP A 196 3.64 3.24 -21.55
CA ASP A 196 4.88 3.15 -22.33
C ASP A 196 6.01 3.97 -21.73
N ASN A 197 5.67 5.05 -21.02
CA ASN A 197 6.67 5.99 -20.48
C ASN A 197 6.40 6.45 -19.04
N GLY A 198 5.35 5.96 -18.38
CA GLY A 198 4.99 6.31 -17.00
C GLY A 198 4.43 7.72 -16.79
N MET A 199 4.37 8.54 -17.84
CA MET A 199 3.87 9.90 -17.74
C MET A 199 2.40 9.93 -17.37
N LEU A 200 1.99 11.02 -16.75
CA LEU A 200 0.66 11.18 -16.17
C LEU A 200 -0.11 12.27 -16.89
N ASP A 201 -1.32 11.93 -17.35
CA ASP A 201 -2.29 12.88 -17.86
C ASP A 201 -3.35 13.11 -16.78
N PHE A 202 -3.57 14.38 -16.38
CA PHE A 202 -4.62 14.71 -15.43
C PHE A 202 -6.00 14.34 -16.03
N SER A 203 -6.77 13.56 -15.28
CA SER A 203 -8.09 13.09 -15.70
C SER A 203 -9.20 13.85 -14.98
N SER A 204 -9.20 13.84 -13.65
CA SER A 204 -10.26 14.45 -12.86
C SER A 204 -9.80 14.72 -11.42
N ASN A 205 -10.63 15.45 -10.66
CA ASN A 205 -10.47 15.61 -9.22
C ASN A 205 -11.76 15.15 -8.53
N LEU A 206 -11.63 14.20 -7.62
CA LEU A 206 -12.71 13.77 -6.74
C LEU A 206 -12.74 14.66 -5.49
N LYS A 207 -13.79 15.42 -5.32
CA LYS A 207 -14.01 16.21 -4.10
C LYS A 207 -14.41 15.30 -2.95
N THR A 208 -13.67 15.40 -1.85
CA THR A 208 -13.89 14.60 -0.63
C THR A 208 -13.73 15.50 0.59
N ASP A 209 -14.05 14.98 1.79
CA ASP A 209 -13.46 15.52 3.02
C ASP A 209 -11.93 15.39 2.95
N PRO A 210 -11.18 16.15 3.75
CA PRO A 210 -9.72 16.04 3.75
C PRO A 210 -9.26 14.59 3.82
N VAL A 211 -8.49 14.16 2.83
CA VAL A 211 -8.07 12.77 2.58
C VAL A 211 -6.55 12.65 2.63
N TYR A 212 -6.07 11.65 3.36
CA TYR A 212 -4.65 11.51 3.68
C TYR A 212 -3.99 10.29 3.04
N ASP A 213 -4.72 9.20 2.85
CA ASP A 213 -4.20 8.00 2.17
C ASP A 213 -5.35 7.21 1.56
N CYS A 214 -5.04 6.37 0.60
CA CYS A 214 -5.98 5.43 0.04
C CYS A 214 -5.30 4.10 -0.31
N ILE A 215 -6.07 3.03 -0.19
CA ILE A 215 -5.68 1.69 -0.64
C ILE A 215 -6.72 1.18 -1.61
N ILE A 216 -6.28 0.33 -2.54
CA ILE A 216 -7.17 -0.27 -3.52
C ILE A 216 -7.27 -1.77 -3.28
N SER A 217 -8.52 -2.25 -3.24
CA SER A 217 -8.85 -3.66 -3.16
C SER A 217 -9.88 -3.97 -4.24
N GLU A 218 -9.44 -4.62 -5.31
CA GLU A 218 -10.26 -4.89 -6.50
C GLU A 218 -10.84 -3.59 -7.10
N GLU A 219 -12.15 -3.45 -7.15
CA GLU A 219 -12.86 -2.26 -7.64
C GLU A 219 -13.23 -1.28 -6.52
N LEU A 220 -12.66 -1.43 -5.34
CA LEU A 220 -12.87 -0.55 -4.21
C LEU A 220 -11.64 0.28 -3.90
N MET A 221 -11.85 1.58 -3.68
CA MET A 221 -10.86 2.49 -3.09
C MET A 221 -11.31 2.83 -1.66
N ILE A 222 -10.46 2.52 -0.70
CA ILE A 222 -10.69 2.77 0.73
C ILE A 222 -9.79 3.92 1.14
N CYS A 223 -10.40 5.03 1.56
CA CYS A 223 -9.71 6.28 1.86
C CYS A 223 -9.71 6.57 3.36
N GLN A 224 -8.54 6.90 3.90
CA GLN A 224 -8.40 7.50 5.21
C GLN A 224 -8.67 9.00 5.09
N MET A 225 -9.72 9.47 5.75
CA MET A 225 -10.14 10.88 5.73
C MET A 225 -10.15 11.47 7.14
N LYS A 226 -10.15 12.80 7.23
CA LYS A 226 -10.30 13.52 8.51
C LYS A 226 -11.56 13.11 9.27
N SER A 227 -12.63 12.81 8.56
CA SER A 227 -13.94 12.44 9.11
C SER A 227 -14.14 10.93 9.30
N GLY A 228 -13.12 10.09 9.10
CA GLY A 228 -13.20 8.63 9.20
C GLY A 228 -12.74 7.92 7.94
N ILE A 229 -13.47 6.90 7.49
CA ILE A 229 -13.12 6.11 6.31
C ILE A 229 -14.18 6.29 5.23
N GLY A 230 -13.76 6.59 4.00
CA GLY A 230 -14.61 6.57 2.81
C GLY A 230 -14.33 5.34 1.95
N ILE A 231 -15.39 4.67 1.49
CA ILE A 231 -15.30 3.55 0.56
C ILE A 231 -15.93 3.96 -0.74
N TYR A 232 -15.18 3.88 -1.82
CA TYR A 232 -15.59 4.29 -3.16
C TYR A 232 -15.55 3.11 -4.13
N ASP A 233 -16.56 3.00 -4.98
CA ASP A 233 -16.54 2.18 -6.19
C ASP A 233 -15.68 2.88 -7.24
N ILE A 234 -14.70 2.17 -7.77
CA ILE A 234 -13.80 2.61 -8.84
C ILE A 234 -13.90 1.74 -10.09
N SER A 235 -15.03 1.04 -10.31
CA SER A 235 -15.32 0.34 -11.57
C SER A 235 -15.25 1.29 -12.78
N ALA A 236 -15.58 2.57 -12.56
CA ALA A 236 -15.27 3.68 -13.45
C ALA A 236 -14.15 4.55 -12.85
N PRO A 237 -12.87 4.24 -13.10
CA PRO A 237 -11.73 4.81 -12.38
C PRO A 237 -11.63 6.34 -12.39
N GLU A 238 -12.11 6.98 -13.45
CA GLU A 238 -12.11 8.45 -13.60
C GLU A 238 -13.23 9.13 -12.80
N LYS A 239 -14.22 8.36 -12.33
CA LYS A 239 -15.41 8.86 -11.64
C LYS A 239 -15.77 7.98 -10.44
N PRO A 240 -14.92 7.91 -9.40
CA PRO A 240 -15.24 7.15 -8.22
C PRO A 240 -16.55 7.57 -7.58
N VAL A 241 -17.35 6.58 -7.14
CA VAL A 241 -18.64 6.81 -6.49
C VAL A 241 -18.58 6.39 -5.03
N LEU A 242 -18.93 7.29 -4.13
CA LEU A 242 -18.98 6.96 -2.70
C LEU A 242 -20.06 5.90 -2.44
N ILE A 243 -19.64 4.75 -1.90
CA ILE A 243 -20.54 3.66 -1.48
C ILE A 243 -20.91 3.83 -0.01
N GLN A 244 -19.90 4.09 0.83
CA GLN A 244 -20.08 4.12 2.27
C GLN A 244 -19.08 5.08 2.92
N LYS A 245 -19.53 5.71 4.01
CA LYS A 245 -18.69 6.51 4.90
C LYS A 245 -18.84 5.96 6.32
N ILE A 246 -17.71 5.66 6.96
CA ILE A 246 -17.64 5.28 8.37
C ILE A 246 -17.04 6.48 9.09
N SER A 247 -17.86 7.15 9.87
CA SER A 247 -17.45 8.35 10.63
C SER A 247 -16.80 7.97 11.96
N ASN A 248 -15.87 8.81 12.40
CA ASN A 248 -15.25 8.70 13.74
C ASN A 248 -16.27 8.97 14.84
#